data_b4d0f5ec050626b55904212bee733f99
#
_entry.id   b4d0f5ec050626b55904212bee733f99
#
_cell.length_a   1.000
_cell.length_b   1.000
_cell.length_c   1.000
_cell.angle_alpha   90.00
_cell.angle_beta   90.00
_cell.angle_gamma   90.00
#
_symmetry.space_group_name_H-M   'P 1'
#
loop_
_entity.id
_entity.type
_entity.pdbx_description
1 polymer ?
#
loop_
_entity_poly.entity_id
_entity_poly.type
_entity_poly.pdbx_seq_one_letter_code
_entity_poly.pdbx_strand_id
1 'polypeptide(L)'
;VQAFRAARHSILNIENRAGNIVYGQKRKSAVTIDQSIDSVSVHDFDALLIPGGHSPNQLCRDHRFVDFVRNFANAQKPIMSICHGPQLLIAAKVVKGRLMTTIQTVALDLINAGAVYYDVDVVNDNNLYISSRSPDDLPAFIKESLLVLSQ
;
A
#
# COMPACT_ATOMS: atom_id res chain seq x y z
N VAL A 1 -9.79 -0.70 -5.50
CA VAL A 1 -9.63 -0.86 -6.96
C VAL A 1 -10.75 -0.15 -7.72
N GLN A 2 -12.02 -0.46 -7.42
CA GLN A 2 -13.14 0.09 -8.17
C GLN A 2 -13.17 1.63 -8.21
N ALA A 3 -12.91 2.30 -7.07
CA ALA A 3 -12.94 3.75 -6.99
C ALA A 3 -11.85 4.40 -7.86
N PHE A 4 -10.68 3.78 -7.93
CA PHE A 4 -9.58 4.29 -8.76
C PHE A 4 -9.88 4.10 -10.25
N ARG A 5 -10.45 2.97 -10.64
CA ARG A 5 -10.88 2.73 -12.02
C ARG A 5 -12.00 3.68 -12.42
N ALA A 6 -12.94 3.95 -11.54
CA ALA A 6 -14.01 4.92 -11.78
C ALA A 6 -13.47 6.34 -12.00
N ALA A 7 -12.34 6.67 -11.38
CA ALA A 7 -11.64 7.94 -11.59
C ALA A 7 -10.67 7.90 -12.79
N ARG A 8 -10.77 6.87 -13.64
CA ARG A 8 -10.00 6.68 -14.89
C ARG A 8 -8.51 6.37 -14.67
N HIS A 9 -8.16 5.81 -13.50
CA HIS A 9 -6.81 5.29 -13.27
C HIS A 9 -6.72 3.83 -13.75
N SER A 10 -5.61 3.48 -14.37
CA SER A 10 -5.30 2.10 -14.73
C SER A 10 -4.74 1.37 -13.52
N ILE A 11 -5.28 0.20 -13.21
CA ILE A 11 -4.86 -0.62 -12.07
C ILE A 11 -4.29 -1.94 -12.59
N LEU A 12 -3.05 -2.25 -12.20
CA LEU A 12 -2.45 -3.55 -12.39
C LEU A 12 -2.30 -4.24 -11.03
N ASN A 13 -2.84 -5.45 -10.94
CA ASN A 13 -2.70 -6.27 -9.75
C ASN A 13 -1.43 -7.10 -9.87
N ILE A 14 -0.49 -6.91 -8.94
CA ILE A 14 0.84 -7.50 -8.96
C ILE A 14 0.97 -8.47 -7.79
N GLU A 15 1.44 -9.66 -8.07
CA GLU A 15 1.73 -10.67 -7.08
C GLU A 15 2.79 -11.64 -7.63
N ASN A 16 2.84 -12.88 -7.15
CA ASN A 16 3.88 -13.84 -7.47
C ASN A 16 3.83 -14.29 -8.94
N ARG A 17 2.63 -14.59 -9.47
CA ARG A 17 2.45 -15.08 -10.85
C ARG A 17 1.24 -14.43 -11.51
N ALA A 18 1.43 -13.95 -12.75
CA ALA A 18 0.34 -13.52 -13.61
C ALA A 18 -0.63 -14.67 -13.88
N GLY A 19 -1.92 -14.35 -13.99
CA GLY A 19 -2.97 -15.33 -14.25
C GLY A 19 -3.50 -16.07 -13.02
N ASN A 20 -2.77 -16.07 -11.91
CA ASN A 20 -3.26 -16.63 -10.65
C ASN A 20 -4.43 -15.81 -10.11
N ILE A 21 -5.31 -16.47 -9.37
CA ILE A 21 -6.43 -15.83 -8.69
C ILE A 21 -6.14 -15.87 -7.20
N VAL A 22 -6.17 -14.68 -6.55
CA VAL A 22 -6.07 -14.55 -5.11
C VAL A 22 -7.43 -14.16 -4.54
N TYR A 23 -7.69 -14.57 -3.31
CA TYR A 23 -8.99 -14.37 -2.66
C TYR A 23 -8.87 -13.41 -1.49
N GLY A 24 -9.90 -12.59 -1.30
CA GLY A 24 -10.04 -11.79 -0.10
C GLY A 24 -10.14 -12.68 1.15
N GLN A 25 -9.95 -12.09 2.32
CA GLN A 25 -9.78 -12.78 3.59
C GLN A 25 -10.86 -13.83 3.89
N LYS A 26 -12.10 -13.58 3.51
CA LYS A 26 -13.22 -14.53 3.72
C LYS A 26 -13.66 -15.17 2.40
N ARG A 27 -12.83 -15.19 1.41
CA ARG A 27 -13.11 -15.66 0.04
C ARG A 27 -14.36 -15.02 -0.58
N LYS A 28 -14.73 -13.82 -0.12
CA LYS A 28 -15.88 -13.07 -0.64
C LYS A 28 -15.57 -12.32 -1.93
N SER A 29 -14.30 -12.13 -2.21
CA SER A 29 -13.85 -11.47 -3.42
C SER A 29 -12.64 -12.19 -3.99
N ALA A 30 -12.52 -12.20 -5.31
CA ALA A 30 -11.39 -12.77 -6.02
C ALA A 30 -10.75 -11.71 -6.89
N VAL A 31 -9.43 -11.75 -7.03
CA VAL A 31 -8.68 -10.83 -7.87
C VAL A 31 -7.75 -11.64 -8.76
N THR A 32 -7.81 -11.40 -10.07
CA THR A 32 -6.87 -11.98 -11.01
C THR A 32 -5.58 -11.15 -11.00
N ILE A 33 -4.44 -11.84 -10.93
CA ILE A 33 -3.14 -11.19 -10.95
C ILE A 33 -2.76 -10.86 -12.38
N ASP A 34 -2.52 -9.58 -12.66
CA ASP A 34 -2.20 -9.08 -14.00
C ASP A 34 -0.74 -9.29 -14.37
N GLN A 35 0.17 -9.07 -13.42
CA GLN A 35 1.62 -9.15 -13.62
C GLN A 35 2.30 -9.82 -12.45
N SER A 36 3.38 -10.54 -12.76
CA SER A 36 4.31 -11.05 -11.74
C SER A 36 5.23 -9.93 -11.26
N ILE A 37 5.62 -9.99 -9.98
CA ILE A 37 6.62 -9.08 -9.41
C ILE A 37 7.95 -9.14 -10.19
N ASP A 38 8.26 -10.28 -10.79
CA ASP A 38 9.50 -10.46 -11.55
C ASP A 38 9.49 -9.74 -12.91
N SER A 39 8.31 -9.36 -13.41
CA SER A 39 8.17 -8.77 -14.75
C SER A 39 7.86 -7.28 -14.74
N VAL A 40 7.84 -6.63 -13.56
CA VAL A 40 7.50 -5.21 -13.43
C VAL A 40 8.66 -4.41 -12.88
N SER A 41 8.69 -3.12 -13.24
CA SER A 41 9.65 -2.15 -12.74
C SER A 41 8.91 -0.98 -12.09
N VAL A 42 9.54 -0.35 -11.11
CA VAL A 42 9.03 0.87 -10.47
C VAL A 42 8.75 1.97 -11.51
N HIS A 43 9.51 2.01 -12.59
CA HIS A 43 9.33 3.01 -13.65
C HIS A 43 8.02 2.85 -14.43
N ASP A 44 7.37 1.69 -14.35
CA ASP A 44 6.14 1.42 -15.08
C ASP A 44 4.90 2.05 -14.43
N PHE A 45 5.02 2.58 -13.21
CA PHE A 45 3.88 3.01 -12.40
C PHE A 45 4.05 4.41 -11.84
N ASP A 46 2.93 5.10 -11.63
CA ASP A 46 2.90 6.44 -11.04
C ASP A 46 2.67 6.41 -9.52
N ALA A 47 2.03 5.36 -9.02
CA ALA A 47 1.72 5.21 -7.61
C ALA A 47 1.61 3.73 -7.23
N LEU A 48 1.78 3.45 -5.95
CA LEU A 48 1.66 2.11 -5.38
C LEU A 48 0.55 2.09 -4.35
N LEU A 49 -0.35 1.11 -4.47
CA LEU A 49 -1.40 0.86 -3.49
C LEU A 49 -1.12 -0.46 -2.78
N ILE A 50 -1.00 -0.40 -1.46
CA ILE A 50 -0.79 -1.57 -0.60
C ILE A 50 -2.05 -1.77 0.24
N PRO A 51 -2.94 -2.67 -0.15
CA PRO A 51 -4.17 -2.92 0.60
C PRO A 51 -3.89 -3.69 1.88
N GLY A 52 -4.92 -3.81 2.73
CA GLY A 52 -4.84 -4.57 3.97
C GLY A 52 -5.06 -6.07 3.80
N GLY A 53 -5.52 -6.70 4.87
CA GLY A 53 -5.67 -8.14 4.97
C GLY A 53 -4.38 -8.82 5.40
N HIS A 54 -4.24 -10.11 5.08
CA HIS A 54 -3.05 -10.87 5.43
C HIS A 54 -1.91 -10.77 4.41
N SER A 55 -2.18 -10.25 3.21
CA SER A 55 -1.18 -10.15 2.14
C SER A 55 0.08 -9.39 2.55
N PRO A 56 -0.01 -8.20 3.15
CA PRO A 56 1.20 -7.48 3.53
C PRO A 56 2.13 -8.28 4.45
N ASN A 57 1.55 -9.01 5.40
CA ASN A 57 2.33 -9.83 6.32
C ASN A 57 3.04 -10.98 5.59
N GLN A 58 2.40 -11.59 4.60
CA GLN A 58 3.00 -12.64 3.79
C GLN A 58 4.07 -12.07 2.86
N LEU A 59 3.81 -10.95 2.20
CA LEU A 59 4.73 -10.32 1.26
C LEU A 59 6.01 -9.82 1.92
N CYS A 60 5.97 -9.49 3.21
CA CYS A 60 7.17 -9.10 3.97
C CYS A 60 8.24 -10.18 4.00
N ARG A 61 7.88 -11.43 3.76
CA ARG A 61 8.81 -12.58 3.74
C ARG A 61 9.49 -12.77 2.40
N ASP A 62 9.05 -12.06 1.38
CA ASP A 62 9.59 -12.17 0.03
C ASP A 62 10.35 -10.88 -0.32
N HIS A 63 11.68 -11.01 -0.42
CA HIS A 63 12.55 -9.85 -0.67
C HIS A 63 12.23 -9.12 -1.98
N ARG A 64 11.64 -9.80 -2.98
CA ARG A 64 11.28 -9.17 -4.25
C ARG A 64 10.25 -8.06 -4.05
N PHE A 65 9.25 -8.30 -3.19
CA PHE A 65 8.23 -7.29 -2.85
C PHE A 65 8.81 -6.20 -1.96
N VAL A 66 9.61 -6.56 -0.97
CA VAL A 66 10.27 -5.61 -0.08
C VAL A 66 11.19 -4.67 -0.86
N ASP A 67 11.98 -5.22 -1.78
CA ASP A 67 12.88 -4.42 -2.62
C ASP A 67 12.10 -3.52 -3.59
N PHE A 68 11.00 -4.02 -4.15
CA PHE A 68 10.12 -3.21 -5.02
C PHE A 68 9.56 -2.00 -4.27
N VAL A 69 9.05 -2.22 -3.05
CA VAL A 69 8.53 -1.14 -2.21
C VAL A 69 9.61 -0.13 -1.86
N ARG A 70 10.80 -0.62 -1.48
CA ARG A 70 11.94 0.27 -1.19
C ARG A 70 12.32 1.14 -2.38
N ASN A 71 12.42 0.52 -3.55
CA ASN A 71 12.76 1.24 -4.77
C ASN A 71 11.68 2.25 -5.15
N PHE A 72 10.40 1.89 -4.91
CA PHE A 72 9.28 2.79 -5.16
C PHE A 72 9.34 4.03 -4.25
N ALA A 73 9.62 3.83 -2.97
CA ALA A 73 9.80 4.93 -2.02
C ALA A 73 11.00 5.81 -2.41
N ASN A 74 12.11 5.20 -2.82
CA ASN A 74 13.30 5.93 -3.26
C ASN A 74 13.06 6.74 -4.53
N ALA A 75 12.13 6.31 -5.39
CA ALA A 75 11.72 7.03 -6.59
C ALA A 75 10.83 8.24 -6.28
N GLN A 76 10.45 8.44 -5.00
CA GLN A 76 9.59 9.54 -4.55
C GLN A 76 8.25 9.58 -5.28
N LYS A 77 7.66 8.42 -5.49
CA LYS A 77 6.32 8.27 -6.05
C LYS A 77 5.32 7.97 -4.93
N PRO A 78 4.06 8.41 -5.05
CA PRO A 78 3.07 8.20 -4.00
C PRO A 78 2.86 6.73 -3.66
N ILE A 79 2.82 6.44 -2.36
CA ILE A 79 2.48 5.12 -1.82
C ILE A 79 1.27 5.27 -0.91
N MET A 80 0.20 4.58 -1.24
CA MET A 80 -1.01 4.53 -0.46
C MET A 80 -1.11 3.18 0.25
N SER A 81 -1.22 3.19 1.58
CA SER A 81 -1.29 1.97 2.38
C SER A 81 -2.41 2.06 3.41
N ILE A 82 -3.08 0.94 3.66
CA ILE A 82 -4.18 0.89 4.62
C ILE A 82 -4.08 -0.37 5.47
N CYS A 83 -4.54 -0.25 6.71
CA CYS A 83 -4.66 -1.36 7.66
C CYS A 83 -3.28 -1.97 7.95
N HIS A 84 -3.03 -3.21 7.53
CA HIS A 84 -1.75 -3.90 7.68
C HIS A 84 -0.74 -3.55 6.57
N GLY A 85 -1.15 -2.79 5.56
CA GLY A 85 -0.28 -2.37 4.46
C GLY A 85 1.07 -1.79 4.89
N PRO A 86 1.11 -0.90 5.91
CA PRO A 86 2.36 -0.34 6.39
C PRO A 86 3.41 -1.35 6.87
N GLN A 87 3.02 -2.58 7.20
CA GLN A 87 4.00 -3.64 7.54
C GLN A 87 5.03 -3.84 6.42
N LEU A 88 4.60 -3.75 5.18
CA LEU A 88 5.50 -3.90 4.03
C LEU A 88 6.48 -2.72 3.94
N LEU A 89 6.02 -1.52 4.27
CA LEU A 89 6.87 -0.32 4.33
C LEU A 89 7.87 -0.41 5.49
N ILE A 90 7.46 -0.96 6.63
CA ILE A 90 8.37 -1.21 7.77
C ILE A 90 9.46 -2.21 7.37
N ALA A 91 9.07 -3.31 6.72
CA ALA A 91 10.01 -4.32 6.24
C ALA A 91 11.02 -3.74 5.24
N ALA A 92 10.57 -2.80 4.40
CA ALA A 92 11.42 -2.12 3.43
C ALA A 92 12.31 -1.03 4.06
N LYS A 93 12.12 -0.73 5.36
CA LYS A 93 12.89 0.28 6.11
C LYS A 93 12.79 1.69 5.52
N VAL A 94 11.58 2.08 5.11
CA VAL A 94 11.31 3.37 4.45
C VAL A 94 10.34 4.26 5.23
N VAL A 95 10.10 3.98 6.52
CA VAL A 95 9.14 4.73 7.34
C VAL A 95 9.77 5.71 8.32
N LYS A 96 11.07 5.67 8.53
CA LYS A 96 11.74 6.53 9.52
C LYS A 96 11.49 8.01 9.24
N GLY A 97 10.96 8.72 10.24
CA GLY A 97 10.66 10.15 10.12
C GLY A 97 9.39 10.46 9.33
N ARG A 98 8.68 9.46 8.81
CA ARG A 98 7.46 9.67 8.04
C ARG A 98 6.25 9.83 8.96
N LEU A 99 5.28 10.65 8.54
CA LEU A 99 4.01 10.83 9.22
C LEU A 99 3.03 9.79 8.67
N MET A 100 2.53 8.91 9.54
CA MET A 100 1.72 7.78 9.09
C MET A 100 0.66 7.39 10.12
N THR A 101 -0.34 6.65 9.65
CA THR A 101 -1.23 5.87 10.48
C THR A 101 -1.29 4.43 9.98
N THR A 102 -1.86 3.55 10.77
CA THR A 102 -2.01 2.13 10.48
C THR A 102 -3.07 1.54 11.41
N ILE A 103 -3.42 0.28 11.20
CA ILE A 103 -4.27 -0.43 12.16
C ILE A 103 -3.55 -0.50 13.54
N GLN A 104 -4.33 -0.44 14.61
CA GLN A 104 -3.80 -0.35 15.98
C GLN A 104 -2.80 -1.47 16.30
N THR A 105 -3.03 -2.67 15.79
CA THR A 105 -2.15 -3.82 16.04
C THR A 105 -0.75 -3.67 15.43
N VAL A 106 -0.57 -2.77 14.48
CA VAL A 106 0.72 -2.48 13.83
C VAL A 106 1.35 -1.19 14.35
N ALA A 107 0.60 -0.39 15.10
CA ALA A 107 1.05 0.94 15.53
C ALA A 107 2.40 0.93 16.27
N LEU A 108 2.59 -0.03 17.19
CA LEU A 108 3.83 -0.12 17.93
C LEU A 108 5.04 -0.44 17.03
N ASP A 109 4.85 -1.35 16.07
CA ASP A 109 5.90 -1.69 15.11
C ASP A 109 6.27 -0.47 14.25
N LEU A 110 5.26 0.31 13.87
CA LEU A 110 5.46 1.53 13.08
C LEU A 110 6.27 2.57 13.86
N ILE A 111 5.92 2.77 15.13
CA ILE A 111 6.63 3.69 16.04
C ILE A 111 8.07 3.21 16.25
N ASN A 112 8.26 1.93 16.51
CA ASN A 112 9.58 1.34 16.72
C ASN A 112 10.48 1.44 15.49
N ALA A 113 9.87 1.47 14.31
CA ALA A 113 10.59 1.67 13.05
C ALA A 113 10.94 3.14 12.79
N GLY A 114 10.55 4.06 13.66
CA GLY A 114 10.92 5.47 13.60
C GLY A 114 9.92 6.39 12.93
N ALA A 115 8.73 5.90 12.58
CA ALA A 115 7.67 6.74 12.04
C ALA A 115 6.98 7.56 13.14
N VAL A 116 6.36 8.66 12.76
CA VAL A 116 5.50 9.46 13.63
C VAL A 116 4.06 8.99 13.40
N TYR A 117 3.48 8.35 14.40
CA TYR A 117 2.17 7.73 14.31
C TYR A 117 1.06 8.69 14.78
N TYR A 118 -0.01 8.76 13.99
CA TYR A 118 -1.23 9.49 14.34
C TYR A 118 -2.43 8.55 14.24
N ASP A 119 -3.25 8.50 15.30
CA ASP A 119 -4.48 7.71 15.31
C ASP A 119 -5.63 8.55 14.74
N VAL A 120 -5.64 8.69 13.43
CA VAL A 120 -6.65 9.44 12.66
C VAL A 120 -7.05 8.64 11.42
N ASP A 121 -8.13 9.05 10.76
CA ASP A 121 -8.69 8.31 9.62
C ASP A 121 -7.79 8.31 8.37
N VAL A 122 -7.05 9.38 8.15
CA VAL A 122 -6.08 9.45 7.04
C VAL A 122 -4.94 10.39 7.38
N VAL A 123 -3.74 10.01 6.99
CA VAL A 123 -2.53 10.85 7.06
C VAL A 123 -1.98 10.98 5.65
N ASN A 124 -1.70 12.21 5.24
CA ASN A 124 -0.98 12.51 4.00
C ASN A 124 0.35 13.16 4.37
N ASP A 125 1.44 12.44 4.16
CA ASP A 125 2.78 12.95 4.38
C ASP A 125 3.38 13.41 3.05
N ASN A 126 3.30 14.71 2.80
CA ASN A 126 3.93 15.38 1.68
C ASN A 126 3.53 14.81 0.30
N ASN A 127 2.32 14.30 0.16
CA ASN A 127 1.80 13.66 -1.05
C ASN A 127 2.60 12.41 -1.48
N LEU A 128 3.45 11.90 -0.60
CA LEU A 128 4.27 10.72 -0.86
C LEU A 128 3.75 9.49 -0.11
N TYR A 129 3.30 9.64 1.13
CA TYR A 129 2.75 8.54 1.90
C TYR A 129 1.33 8.90 2.35
N ILE A 130 0.36 8.18 1.84
CA ILE A 130 -1.03 8.30 2.26
C ILE A 130 -1.41 7.01 2.98
N SER A 131 -1.88 7.11 4.23
CA SER A 131 -2.18 5.95 5.05
C SER A 131 -3.49 6.10 5.82
N SER A 132 -4.14 4.97 6.07
CA SER A 132 -5.38 4.87 6.85
C SER A 132 -5.37 3.60 7.71
N ARG A 133 -6.30 3.52 8.67
CA ARG A 133 -6.26 2.50 9.75
C ARG A 133 -6.99 1.20 9.40
N SER A 134 -8.17 1.31 8.79
CA SER A 134 -9.08 0.18 8.65
C SER A 134 -10.08 0.43 7.53
N PRO A 135 -10.88 -0.58 7.15
CA PRO A 135 -11.93 -0.39 6.13
C PRO A 135 -12.92 0.74 6.44
N ASP A 136 -13.15 1.07 7.70
CA ASP A 136 -14.03 2.18 8.09
C ASP A 136 -13.49 3.53 7.59
N ASP A 137 -12.20 3.63 7.37
CA ASP A 137 -11.53 4.84 6.89
C ASP A 137 -11.48 4.92 5.35
N LEU A 138 -11.99 3.92 4.63
CA LEU A 138 -11.91 3.88 3.16
C LEU A 138 -12.42 5.15 2.47
N PRO A 139 -13.53 5.77 2.87
CA PRO A 139 -13.97 7.01 2.23
C PRO A 139 -12.91 8.12 2.28
N ALA A 140 -12.30 8.34 3.45
CA ALA A 140 -11.25 9.35 3.63
C ALA A 140 -9.98 8.96 2.85
N PHE A 141 -9.59 7.69 2.93
CA PHE A 141 -8.42 7.15 2.24
C PHE A 141 -8.53 7.31 0.71
N ILE A 142 -9.66 6.94 0.15
CA ILE A 142 -9.91 7.05 -1.30
C ILE A 142 -9.90 8.50 -1.73
N LYS A 143 -10.61 9.37 -1.00
CA LYS A 143 -10.67 10.80 -1.30
C LYS A 143 -9.28 11.43 -1.35
N GLU A 144 -8.48 11.20 -0.32
CA GLU A 144 -7.14 11.77 -0.22
C GLU A 144 -6.20 11.20 -1.29
N SER A 145 -6.27 9.89 -1.53
CA SER A 145 -5.47 9.24 -2.56
C SER A 145 -5.78 9.79 -3.95
N LEU A 146 -7.06 9.96 -4.29
CA LEU A 146 -7.45 10.51 -5.59
C LEU A 146 -7.03 11.97 -5.75
N LEU A 147 -7.05 12.76 -4.68
CA LEU A 147 -6.55 14.13 -4.71
C LEU A 147 -5.04 14.15 -5.04
N VAL A 148 -4.26 13.28 -4.44
CA VAL A 148 -2.82 13.18 -4.72
C VAL A 148 -2.58 12.77 -6.17
N LEU A 149 -3.32 11.80 -6.68
CA LEU A 149 -3.17 11.30 -8.06
C LEU A 149 -3.65 12.29 -9.12
N SER A 150 -4.44 13.30 -8.75
CA SER A 150 -4.95 14.32 -9.68
C SER A 150 -3.97 15.49 -9.88
N GLN A 151 -2.89 15.52 -9.12
CA GLN A 151 -1.87 16.58 -9.17
C GLN A 151 -0.81 16.37 -10.26
#